data_77d272ef62247ccac4181631c1367878
#
_entry.id   77d272ef62247ccac4181631c1367878
#
_cell.length_a   1.000
_cell.length_b   1.000
_cell.length_c   1.000
_cell.angle_alpha   90.00
_cell.angle_beta   90.00
_cell.angle_gamma   90.00
#
_symmetry.space_group_name_H-M   'P 1'
#
loop_
_entity.id
_entity.type
_entity.pdbx_description
1 polymer ?
#
loop_
_entity_poly.entity_id
_entity_poly.type
_entity_poly.pdbx_seq_one_letter_code
_entity_poly.pdbx_strand_id
1 'polypeptide(L)'
;MSENDVMTKATTENNDATRQPTSALPSTARVVVIGGGAVGCSVLYHLAGMGWTDCVLLEKNELTSGSTWHAAGNCPNYVGSWTMMKIQSYSTKLYRELGTLVDYPMNYHVTGAIRLAHSRQRMEEFRHVEAMGRQMGVEFQEMSNSEMQDIYPFLETHDLYGGQWDPLDGDIDPAQLTQALAKGARDLGAKIVRFCPVTAVKHTQDEWVLTTPNGTIRAEYVVNAAGYRAAELGRMFGRDVPCVSLAHQYLITEPI
;
A
#
# COMPACT_ATOMS: atom_id res chain seq x y z
N MET A 1 31.86 -27.54 0.82
CA MET A 1 30.57 -26.99 1.25
C MET A 1 30.02 -26.30 0.01
N SER A 2 28.98 -26.88 -0.60
CA SER A 2 28.44 -26.42 -1.89
C SER A 2 27.53 -25.21 -1.70
N GLU A 3 27.55 -24.29 -2.68
CA GLU A 3 26.73 -23.05 -2.72
C GLU A 3 25.21 -23.28 -2.61
N ASN A 4 24.74 -24.51 -2.57
CA ASN A 4 23.33 -24.87 -2.46
C ASN A 4 22.79 -24.89 -1.03
N ASP A 5 23.61 -24.75 0.01
CA ASP A 5 23.16 -24.81 1.41
C ASP A 5 22.73 -23.46 2.00
N VAL A 6 22.89 -22.35 1.27
CA VAL A 6 22.58 -21.00 1.78
C VAL A 6 21.15 -20.56 1.43
N MET A 7 20.52 -21.16 0.42
CA MET A 7 19.19 -20.75 -0.03
C MET A 7 17.99 -21.43 0.65
N THR A 8 18.21 -22.39 1.54
CA THR A 8 17.11 -23.19 2.11
C THR A 8 16.70 -22.78 3.53
N LYS A 9 17.19 -21.65 4.06
CA LYS A 9 16.88 -21.21 5.43
C LYS A 9 16.03 -19.95 5.57
N ALA A 10 15.45 -19.44 4.51
CA ALA A 10 14.67 -18.17 4.54
C ALA A 10 13.14 -18.36 4.44
N THR A 11 12.61 -19.53 4.72
CA THR A 11 11.16 -19.74 4.86
C THR A 11 10.85 -20.52 6.14
N THR A 12 11.22 -19.98 7.29
CA THR A 12 10.47 -20.29 8.49
C THR A 12 9.14 -19.57 8.38
N GLU A 13 8.13 -20.24 7.85
CA GLU A 13 6.75 -19.93 8.18
C GLU A 13 6.66 -19.99 9.71
N ASN A 14 6.72 -18.82 10.34
CA ASN A 14 6.33 -18.70 11.74
C ASN A 14 4.86 -19.12 11.80
N ASN A 15 4.63 -20.35 12.23
CA ASN A 15 3.32 -20.92 12.52
C ASN A 15 2.77 -20.18 13.75
N ASP A 16 2.27 -18.97 13.56
CA ASP A 16 1.63 -18.15 14.59
C ASP A 16 0.19 -18.63 14.89
N ALA A 17 -0.14 -19.87 14.49
CA ALA A 17 -1.44 -20.51 14.72
C ALA A 17 -1.83 -20.66 16.21
N THR A 18 -0.91 -20.33 17.13
CA THR A 18 -1.14 -20.41 18.58
C THR A 18 -1.50 -19.07 19.22
N ARG A 19 -1.37 -17.96 18.49
CA ARG A 19 -1.73 -16.64 19.05
C ARG A 19 -3.25 -16.47 19.05
N GLN A 20 -3.76 -15.98 20.18
CA GLN A 20 -5.18 -15.66 20.34
C GLN A 20 -5.52 -14.37 19.57
N PRO A 21 -6.76 -14.25 19.03
CA PRO A 21 -7.20 -13.03 18.38
C PRO A 21 -7.15 -11.84 19.35
N THR A 22 -6.85 -10.66 18.82
CA THR A 22 -6.69 -9.45 19.65
C THR A 22 -8.00 -8.89 20.20
N SER A 23 -9.12 -9.33 19.65
CA SER A 23 -10.47 -8.99 20.08
C SER A 23 -11.45 -10.08 19.71
N ALA A 24 -12.62 -10.10 20.34
CA ALA A 24 -13.68 -11.02 20.00
C ALA A 24 -14.12 -10.85 18.53
N LEU A 25 -14.23 -11.95 17.81
CA LEU A 25 -14.76 -11.97 16.44
C LEU A 25 -16.26 -11.65 16.49
N PRO A 26 -16.74 -10.59 15.81
CA PRO A 26 -18.18 -10.37 15.67
C PRO A 26 -18.85 -11.48 14.87
N SER A 27 -20.10 -11.80 15.18
CA SER A 27 -20.88 -12.78 14.43
C SER A 27 -21.36 -12.27 13.09
N THR A 28 -21.47 -10.93 12.93
CA THR A 28 -21.92 -10.24 11.72
C THR A 28 -21.13 -8.97 11.50
N ALA A 29 -21.04 -8.54 10.27
CA ALA A 29 -20.58 -7.22 9.85
C ALA A 29 -21.24 -6.85 8.50
N ARG A 30 -21.38 -5.59 8.22
CA ARG A 30 -21.78 -5.16 6.87
C ARG A 30 -20.67 -5.38 5.87
N VAL A 31 -19.45 -5.00 6.23
CA VAL A 31 -18.26 -5.22 5.39
C VAL A 31 -17.18 -5.95 6.18
N VAL A 32 -16.64 -7.02 5.59
CA VAL A 32 -15.41 -7.65 6.08
C VAL A 32 -14.28 -7.37 5.09
N VAL A 33 -13.21 -6.73 5.58
CA VAL A 33 -11.97 -6.52 4.82
C VAL A 33 -10.97 -7.59 5.23
N ILE A 34 -10.43 -8.35 4.28
CA ILE A 34 -9.45 -9.41 4.55
C ILE A 34 -8.06 -8.94 4.15
N GLY A 35 -7.20 -8.76 5.14
CA GLY A 35 -5.80 -8.33 5.00
C GLY A 35 -5.52 -7.00 5.68
N GLY A 36 -4.54 -6.98 6.58
CA GLY A 36 -4.13 -5.84 7.41
C GLY A 36 -2.89 -5.09 6.88
N GLY A 37 -2.69 -5.09 5.57
CA GLY A 37 -1.70 -4.23 4.90
C GLY A 37 -2.23 -2.82 4.63
N ALA A 38 -1.41 -1.98 3.97
CA ALA A 38 -1.74 -0.59 3.65
C ALA A 38 -3.09 -0.46 2.93
N VAL A 39 -3.36 -1.34 1.95
CA VAL A 39 -4.62 -1.31 1.18
C VAL A 39 -5.82 -1.64 2.07
N GLY A 40 -5.76 -2.72 2.86
CA GLY A 40 -6.90 -3.11 3.71
C GLY A 40 -7.19 -2.10 4.81
N CYS A 41 -6.16 -1.56 5.47
CA CYS A 41 -6.33 -0.51 6.48
C CYS A 41 -6.85 0.79 5.84
N SER A 42 -6.43 1.13 4.62
CA SER A 42 -6.94 2.28 3.88
C SER A 42 -8.41 2.11 3.52
N VAL A 43 -8.81 0.94 3.01
CA VAL A 43 -10.24 0.65 2.72
C VAL A 43 -11.08 0.79 3.98
N LEU A 44 -10.62 0.19 5.09
CA LEU A 44 -11.35 0.27 6.37
C LEU A 44 -11.48 1.71 6.85
N TYR A 45 -10.41 2.51 6.80
CA TYR A 45 -10.40 3.92 7.18
C TYR A 45 -11.40 4.74 6.37
N HIS A 46 -11.39 4.57 5.05
CA HIS A 46 -12.27 5.33 4.17
C HIS A 46 -13.74 4.91 4.33
N LEU A 47 -14.03 3.62 4.47
CA LEU A 47 -15.39 3.15 4.75
C LEU A 47 -15.92 3.74 6.06
N ALA A 48 -15.12 3.69 7.13
CA ALA A 48 -15.50 4.29 8.41
C ALA A 48 -15.70 5.80 8.29
N GLY A 49 -14.81 6.51 7.57
CA GLY A 49 -14.94 7.94 7.28
C GLY A 49 -16.19 8.31 6.47
N MET A 50 -16.70 7.39 5.65
CA MET A 50 -17.97 7.53 4.94
C MET A 50 -19.19 7.17 5.79
N GLY A 51 -19.01 6.86 7.09
CA GLY A 51 -20.09 6.51 8.01
C GLY A 51 -20.47 5.02 8.02
N TRP A 52 -19.67 4.15 7.40
CA TRP A 52 -19.86 2.70 7.47
C TRP A 52 -19.19 2.15 8.72
N THR A 53 -19.86 2.21 9.84
CA THR A 53 -19.29 1.84 11.15
C THR A 53 -19.31 0.33 11.43
N ASP A 54 -20.17 -0.44 10.77
CA ASP A 54 -20.23 -1.90 10.89
C ASP A 54 -19.27 -2.57 9.90
N CYS A 55 -17.99 -2.21 10.03
CA CYS A 55 -16.89 -2.74 9.23
C CYS A 55 -15.88 -3.45 10.12
N VAL A 56 -15.41 -4.62 9.65
CA VAL A 56 -14.42 -5.45 10.35
C VAL A 56 -13.28 -5.80 9.42
N LEU A 57 -12.05 -5.58 9.87
CA LEU A 57 -10.86 -6.08 9.19
C LEU A 57 -10.35 -7.34 9.90
N LEU A 58 -10.11 -8.39 9.12
CA LEU A 58 -9.49 -9.63 9.58
C LEU A 58 -8.06 -9.73 9.04
N GLU A 59 -7.10 -9.85 9.93
CA GLU A 59 -5.69 -10.07 9.58
C GLU A 59 -5.20 -11.37 10.22
N LYS A 60 -4.52 -12.18 9.43
CA LYS A 60 -4.03 -13.50 9.88
C LYS A 60 -2.86 -13.40 10.86
N ASN A 61 -2.08 -12.33 10.77
CA ASN A 61 -0.89 -12.08 11.59
C ASN A 61 -0.97 -10.68 12.23
N GLU A 62 0.17 -10.00 12.35
CA GLU A 62 0.24 -8.58 12.69
C GLU A 62 -0.12 -7.70 11.47
N LEU A 63 -0.64 -6.51 11.73
CA LEU A 63 -0.77 -5.50 10.68
C LEU A 63 0.61 -5.27 10.04
N THR A 64 0.61 -4.99 8.74
CA THR A 64 1.81 -4.76 7.94
C THR A 64 2.68 -5.97 7.62
N SER A 65 2.47 -7.13 8.23
CA SER A 65 3.35 -8.30 8.15
C SER A 65 3.53 -8.92 6.75
N GLY A 66 2.73 -8.49 5.76
CA GLY A 66 2.87 -8.88 4.35
C GLY A 66 3.87 -7.99 3.59
N SER A 67 3.55 -7.64 2.34
CA SER A 67 4.41 -6.79 1.50
C SER A 67 4.57 -5.36 2.02
N THR A 68 3.71 -4.90 2.90
CA THR A 68 3.69 -3.50 3.35
C THR A 68 5.02 -3.08 4.00
N TRP A 69 5.54 -3.86 4.95
CA TRP A 69 6.78 -3.49 5.65
C TRP A 69 8.04 -3.63 4.79
N HIS A 70 7.94 -4.31 3.63
CA HIS A 70 9.03 -4.43 2.67
C HIS A 70 9.06 -3.31 1.63
N ALA A 71 8.02 -2.46 1.58
CA ALA A 71 7.94 -1.42 0.57
C ALA A 71 8.93 -0.30 0.85
N ALA A 72 9.54 0.26 -0.21
CA ALA A 72 10.50 1.35 -0.12
C ALA A 72 9.86 2.67 0.36
N GLY A 73 8.54 2.80 0.26
CA GLY A 73 7.81 3.96 0.77
C GLY A 73 7.70 5.14 -0.19
N ASN A 74 8.13 5.02 -1.43
CA ASN A 74 8.01 6.11 -2.42
C ASN A 74 6.54 6.48 -2.67
N CYS A 75 6.25 7.76 -2.66
CA CYS A 75 4.91 8.34 -2.83
C CYS A 75 4.86 9.28 -4.04
N PRO A 76 4.97 8.76 -5.29
CA PRO A 76 5.04 9.58 -6.49
C PRO A 76 3.67 10.16 -6.86
N ASN A 77 3.68 11.38 -7.44
CA ASN A 77 2.51 11.93 -8.13
C ASN A 77 2.56 11.65 -9.64
N TYR A 78 3.76 11.47 -10.18
CA TYR A 78 3.95 11.23 -11.60
C TYR A 78 3.39 9.90 -12.07
N VAL A 79 2.45 9.94 -12.98
CA VAL A 79 1.97 8.77 -13.74
C VAL A 79 1.29 9.20 -15.03
N GLY A 80 1.48 8.45 -16.11
CA GLY A 80 0.94 8.74 -17.45
C GLY A 80 -0.57 8.47 -17.62
N SER A 81 -1.29 8.17 -16.55
CA SER A 81 -2.74 7.91 -16.58
C SER A 81 -3.49 8.93 -15.72
N TRP A 82 -4.46 9.60 -16.31
CA TRP A 82 -5.33 10.57 -15.62
C TRP A 82 -5.98 10.00 -14.35
N THR A 83 -6.56 8.81 -14.44
CA THR A 83 -7.23 8.17 -13.30
C THR A 83 -6.25 7.82 -12.20
N MET A 84 -5.09 7.26 -12.56
CA MET A 84 -4.06 6.91 -11.60
C MET A 84 -3.44 8.15 -10.95
N MET A 85 -3.23 9.23 -11.70
CA MET A 85 -2.71 10.49 -11.15
C MET A 85 -3.68 11.08 -10.11
N LYS A 86 -4.99 11.00 -10.34
CA LYS A 86 -5.99 11.39 -9.33
C LYS A 86 -5.85 10.59 -8.03
N ILE A 87 -5.69 9.27 -8.15
CA ILE A 87 -5.54 8.39 -6.98
C ILE A 87 -4.24 8.71 -6.24
N GLN A 88 -3.14 8.87 -6.97
CA GLN A 88 -1.83 9.18 -6.36
C GLN A 88 -1.83 10.56 -5.70
N SER A 89 -2.33 11.59 -6.36
CA SER A 89 -2.41 12.94 -5.80
C SER A 89 -3.32 13.00 -4.56
N TYR A 90 -4.43 12.25 -4.56
CA TYR A 90 -5.25 12.09 -3.37
C TYR A 90 -4.47 11.42 -2.23
N SER A 91 -3.76 10.34 -2.55
CA SER A 91 -3.00 9.57 -1.56
C SER A 91 -1.88 10.39 -0.94
N THR A 92 -1.06 11.06 -1.75
CA THR A 92 0.05 11.90 -1.25
C THR A 92 -0.46 13.09 -0.44
N LYS A 93 -1.59 13.69 -0.81
CA LYS A 93 -2.24 14.73 0.00
C LYS A 93 -2.70 14.16 1.34
N LEU A 94 -3.40 13.03 1.34
CA LEU A 94 -3.84 12.37 2.57
C LEU A 94 -2.66 12.06 3.49
N TYR A 95 -1.56 11.51 2.96
CA TYR A 95 -0.39 11.11 3.76
C TYR A 95 0.26 12.27 4.47
N ARG A 96 0.30 13.47 3.86
CA ARG A 96 0.80 14.69 4.50
C ARG A 96 -0.04 15.13 5.69
N GLU A 97 -1.34 14.89 5.65
CA GLU A 97 -2.31 15.36 6.64
C GLU A 97 -2.67 14.29 7.68
N LEU A 98 -2.54 13.00 7.33
CA LEU A 98 -3.08 11.88 8.10
C LEU A 98 -2.58 11.85 9.54
N GLY A 99 -1.30 12.09 9.76
CA GLY A 99 -0.71 12.07 11.11
C GLY A 99 -1.43 13.04 12.06
N THR A 100 -1.73 14.25 11.57
CA THR A 100 -2.50 15.24 12.33
C THR A 100 -3.96 14.85 12.47
N LEU A 101 -4.58 14.33 11.40
CA LEU A 101 -6.00 13.95 11.40
C LEU A 101 -6.33 12.84 12.40
N VAL A 102 -5.41 11.91 12.61
CA VAL A 102 -5.63 10.74 13.47
C VAL A 102 -4.78 10.77 14.74
N ASP A 103 -4.08 11.86 15.02
CA ASP A 103 -3.17 12.00 16.17
C ASP A 103 -2.21 10.79 16.28
N TYR A 104 -1.43 10.58 15.21
CA TYR A 104 -0.46 9.49 15.12
C TYR A 104 0.84 9.99 14.50
N PRO A 105 2.01 9.71 15.10
CA PRO A 105 3.30 10.14 14.54
C PRO A 105 3.53 9.46 13.18
N MET A 106 3.77 10.27 12.16
CA MET A 106 4.05 9.80 10.82
C MET A 106 5.34 10.39 10.29
N ASN A 107 6.15 9.54 9.72
CA ASN A 107 7.39 9.89 9.07
C ASN A 107 7.15 10.03 7.54
N TYR A 108 6.57 11.17 7.14
CA TYR A 108 6.37 11.52 5.74
C TYR A 108 7.28 12.70 5.39
N HIS A 109 8.19 12.49 4.45
CA HIS A 109 9.14 13.50 4.00
C HIS A 109 8.79 13.91 2.57
N VAL A 110 8.63 15.21 2.33
CA VAL A 110 8.53 15.77 0.98
C VAL A 110 9.94 16.08 0.51
N THR A 111 10.54 15.13 -0.19
CA THR A 111 11.92 15.20 -0.69
C THR A 111 12.01 15.69 -2.12
N GLY A 112 10.89 15.65 -2.83
CA GLY A 112 10.87 15.76 -4.28
C GLY A 112 11.45 14.53 -4.97
N ALA A 113 11.29 14.46 -6.29
CA ALA A 113 11.90 13.41 -7.10
C ALA A 113 12.30 13.91 -8.48
N ILE A 114 13.44 13.45 -8.97
CA ILE A 114 13.94 13.69 -10.32
C ILE A 114 13.67 12.45 -11.18
N ARG A 115 13.03 12.65 -12.33
CA ARG A 115 12.86 11.62 -13.36
C ARG A 115 13.75 11.90 -14.53
N LEU A 116 14.48 10.89 -15.00
CA LEU A 116 15.52 11.04 -16.01
C LEU A 116 14.96 10.73 -17.40
N ALA A 117 15.40 11.50 -18.41
CA ALA A 117 15.05 11.30 -19.79
C ALA A 117 16.28 10.91 -20.62
N HIS A 118 16.35 9.65 -21.04
CA HIS A 118 17.38 9.13 -21.96
C HIS A 118 17.02 9.35 -23.45
N SER A 119 15.94 10.06 -23.76
CA SER A 119 15.54 10.35 -25.14
C SER A 119 14.68 11.59 -25.23
N ARG A 120 14.62 12.20 -26.43
CA ARG A 120 13.69 13.32 -26.72
C ARG A 120 12.24 12.90 -26.54
N GLN A 121 11.90 11.68 -26.94
CA GLN A 121 10.56 11.13 -26.78
C GLN A 121 10.15 11.08 -25.30
N ARG A 122 11.09 10.76 -24.40
CA ARG A 122 10.83 10.77 -22.95
C ARG A 122 10.56 12.19 -22.43
N MET A 123 11.25 13.19 -22.96
CA MET A 123 10.97 14.61 -22.64
C MET A 123 9.58 15.06 -23.13
N GLU A 124 9.15 14.59 -24.30
CA GLU A 124 7.80 14.87 -24.81
C GLU A 124 6.72 14.23 -23.93
N GLU A 125 6.97 13.00 -23.46
CA GLU A 125 6.09 12.33 -22.49
C GLU A 125 6.01 13.13 -21.18
N PHE A 126 7.11 13.66 -20.67
CA PHE A 126 7.12 14.51 -19.48
C PHE A 126 6.24 15.74 -19.65
N ARG A 127 6.33 16.43 -20.78
CA ARG A 127 5.48 17.59 -21.10
C ARG A 127 3.99 17.24 -21.15
N HIS A 128 3.68 16.05 -21.68
CA HIS A 128 2.29 15.56 -21.68
C HIS A 128 1.77 15.32 -20.25
N VAL A 129 2.57 14.66 -19.43
CA VAL A 129 2.21 14.38 -18.01
C VAL A 129 2.16 15.67 -17.19
N GLU A 130 3.05 16.61 -17.44
CA GLU A 130 3.01 17.96 -16.83
C GLU A 130 1.70 18.69 -17.15
N ALA A 131 1.24 18.63 -18.39
CA ALA A 131 -0.04 19.24 -18.79
C ALA A 131 -1.23 18.61 -18.04
N MET A 132 -1.20 17.29 -17.79
CA MET A 132 -2.19 16.62 -16.95
C MET A 132 -2.07 17.05 -15.48
N GLY A 133 -0.84 17.10 -14.95
CA GLY A 133 -0.56 17.49 -13.57
C GLY A 133 -1.09 18.87 -13.23
N ARG A 134 -0.87 19.85 -14.08
CA ARG A 134 -1.38 21.22 -13.90
C ARG A 134 -2.89 21.27 -13.67
N GLN A 135 -3.65 20.42 -14.33
CA GLN A 135 -5.11 20.36 -14.12
C GLN A 135 -5.51 19.74 -12.78
N MET A 136 -4.58 19.07 -12.11
CA MET A 136 -4.78 18.44 -10.80
C MET A 136 -4.07 19.19 -9.66
N GLY A 137 -3.45 20.33 -9.97
CA GLY A 137 -2.69 21.11 -8.99
C GLY A 137 -1.33 20.50 -8.64
N VAL A 138 -0.78 19.66 -9.53
CA VAL A 138 0.58 19.12 -9.42
C VAL A 138 1.45 19.84 -10.45
N GLU A 139 2.42 20.60 -9.98
CA GLU A 139 3.33 21.40 -10.81
C GLU A 139 4.65 20.65 -11.00
N PHE A 140 4.73 19.85 -12.07
CA PHE A 140 5.99 19.29 -12.52
C PHE A 140 6.84 20.35 -13.21
N GLN A 141 8.16 20.22 -13.15
CA GLN A 141 9.11 21.16 -13.74
C GLN A 141 10.10 20.42 -14.63
N GLU A 142 10.24 20.87 -15.89
CA GLU A 142 11.31 20.37 -16.77
C GLU A 142 12.65 20.88 -16.24
N MET A 143 13.69 20.01 -16.25
CA MET A 143 15.02 20.31 -15.73
C MET A 143 16.10 20.03 -16.77
N SER A 144 17.09 20.92 -16.84
CA SER A 144 18.34 20.70 -17.51
C SER A 144 19.25 19.75 -16.69
N ASN A 145 20.27 19.20 -17.36
CA ASN A 145 21.26 18.34 -16.70
C ASN A 145 22.00 19.08 -15.55
N SER A 146 22.30 20.36 -15.72
CA SER A 146 22.95 21.15 -14.66
C SER A 146 22.07 21.35 -13.44
N GLU A 147 20.78 21.68 -13.64
CA GLU A 147 19.82 21.84 -12.54
C GLU A 147 19.61 20.53 -11.76
N MET A 148 19.62 19.40 -12.46
CA MET A 148 19.55 18.09 -11.79
C MET A 148 20.80 17.81 -10.95
N GLN A 149 21.99 18.14 -11.45
CA GLN A 149 23.27 17.99 -10.71
C GLN A 149 23.37 18.94 -9.53
N ASP A 150 22.77 20.14 -9.60
CA ASP A 150 22.70 21.06 -8.46
C ASP A 150 21.91 20.48 -7.28
N ILE A 151 20.86 19.70 -7.58
CA ILE A 151 20.06 18.99 -6.55
C ILE A 151 20.76 17.71 -6.11
N TYR A 152 21.30 16.93 -7.05
CA TYR A 152 21.94 15.65 -6.78
C TYR A 152 23.31 15.54 -7.49
N PRO A 153 24.39 16.00 -6.84
CA PRO A 153 25.73 16.08 -7.45
C PRO A 153 26.34 14.76 -7.92
N PHE A 154 25.86 13.63 -7.40
CA PHE A 154 26.31 12.30 -7.80
C PHE A 154 25.68 11.79 -9.09
N LEU A 155 24.75 12.57 -9.69
CA LEU A 155 24.06 12.14 -10.88
C LEU A 155 24.98 12.23 -12.11
N GLU A 156 25.15 11.10 -12.81
CA GLU A 156 25.79 11.07 -14.11
C GLU A 156 24.78 11.49 -15.19
N THR A 157 25.10 12.51 -15.97
CA THR A 157 24.17 13.14 -16.90
C THR A 157 24.58 13.11 -18.36
N HIS A 158 25.73 12.49 -18.71
CA HIS A 158 26.32 12.57 -20.06
C HIS A 158 25.41 11.98 -21.16
N ASP A 159 24.52 11.05 -20.84
CA ASP A 159 23.58 10.40 -21.76
C ASP A 159 22.11 10.85 -21.56
N LEU A 160 21.89 11.93 -20.81
CA LEU A 160 20.55 12.44 -20.52
C LEU A 160 20.19 13.64 -21.41
N TYR A 161 18.94 13.68 -21.82
CA TYR A 161 18.33 14.82 -22.54
C TYR A 161 17.76 15.88 -21.58
N GLY A 162 17.68 15.58 -20.31
CA GLY A 162 17.12 16.38 -19.24
C GLY A 162 16.33 15.52 -18.27
N GLY A 163 15.52 16.16 -17.45
CA GLY A 163 14.69 15.50 -16.45
C GLY A 163 13.40 16.23 -16.16
N GLN A 164 12.64 15.68 -15.23
CA GLN A 164 11.45 16.29 -14.67
C GLN A 164 11.51 16.21 -13.16
N TRP A 165 11.27 17.33 -12.52
CA TRP A 165 11.16 17.49 -11.08
C TRP A 165 9.70 17.40 -10.63
N ASP A 166 9.43 16.58 -9.62
CA ASP A 166 8.18 16.57 -8.87
C ASP A 166 8.46 17.11 -7.46
N PRO A 167 8.09 18.35 -7.16
CA PRO A 167 8.38 18.96 -5.85
C PRO A 167 7.55 18.39 -4.70
N LEU A 168 6.46 17.69 -5.00
CA LEU A 168 5.53 17.13 -4.01
C LEU A 168 5.72 15.62 -3.79
N ASP A 169 6.64 15.01 -4.53
CA ASP A 169 7.02 13.62 -4.32
C ASP A 169 7.72 13.46 -2.96
N GLY A 170 7.65 12.29 -2.40
CA GLY A 170 8.24 12.03 -1.09
C GLY A 170 8.32 10.56 -0.75
N ASP A 171 8.72 10.32 0.47
CA ASP A 171 8.78 8.99 1.07
C ASP A 171 8.05 8.93 2.41
N ILE A 172 7.63 7.72 2.76
CA ILE A 172 6.92 7.44 4.00
C ILE A 172 7.36 6.08 4.55
N ASP A 173 7.32 5.92 5.86
CA ASP A 173 7.34 4.58 6.45
C ASP A 173 5.99 3.88 6.20
N PRO A 174 5.95 2.82 5.36
CA PRO A 174 4.68 2.16 5.02
C PRO A 174 4.01 1.49 6.23
N ALA A 175 4.79 1.08 7.23
CA ALA A 175 4.25 0.49 8.44
C ALA A 175 3.58 1.55 9.31
N GLN A 176 4.21 2.71 9.48
CA GLN A 176 3.59 3.85 10.20
C GLN A 176 2.30 4.32 9.51
N LEU A 177 2.32 4.49 8.19
CA LEU A 177 1.12 4.82 7.41
C LEU A 177 -0.03 3.86 7.71
N THR A 178 0.26 2.56 7.66
CA THR A 178 -0.74 1.52 7.88
C THR A 178 -1.30 1.56 9.28
N GLN A 179 -0.44 1.79 10.29
CA GLN A 179 -0.87 1.93 11.68
C GLN A 179 -1.71 3.20 11.90
N ALA A 180 -1.36 4.31 11.25
CA ALA A 180 -2.15 5.55 11.29
C ALA A 180 -3.56 5.35 10.70
N LEU A 181 -3.65 4.72 9.52
CA LEU A 181 -4.94 4.36 8.90
C LEU A 181 -5.76 3.42 9.79
N ALA A 182 -5.11 2.41 10.38
CA ALA A 182 -5.75 1.47 11.30
C ALA A 182 -6.24 2.16 12.58
N LYS A 183 -5.47 3.12 13.11
CA LYS A 183 -5.90 3.93 14.26
C LYS A 183 -7.11 4.78 13.89
N GLY A 184 -7.03 5.53 12.79
CA GLY A 184 -8.15 6.37 12.35
C GLY A 184 -9.42 5.57 12.09
N ALA A 185 -9.31 4.38 11.51
CA ALA A 185 -10.45 3.49 11.32
C ALA A 185 -11.10 3.06 12.67
N ARG A 186 -10.28 2.72 13.68
CA ARG A 186 -10.76 2.37 15.03
C ARG A 186 -11.42 3.55 15.72
N ASP A 187 -10.83 4.73 15.64
CA ASP A 187 -11.37 5.96 16.23
C ASP A 187 -12.74 6.30 15.64
N LEU A 188 -12.98 5.92 14.38
CA LEU A 188 -14.26 6.03 13.68
C LEU A 188 -15.22 4.83 13.92
N GLY A 189 -14.85 3.89 14.79
CA GLY A 189 -15.72 2.78 15.24
C GLY A 189 -15.56 1.46 14.47
N ALA A 190 -14.67 1.37 13.47
CA ALA A 190 -14.39 0.11 12.79
C ALA A 190 -13.59 -0.86 13.68
N LYS A 191 -13.73 -2.17 13.43
CA LYS A 191 -13.06 -3.20 14.22
C LYS A 191 -11.92 -3.82 13.43
N ILE A 192 -10.81 -4.13 14.13
CA ILE A 192 -9.66 -4.85 13.58
C ILE A 192 -9.39 -6.06 14.46
N VAL A 193 -9.45 -7.25 13.86
CA VAL A 193 -9.16 -8.53 14.53
C VAL A 193 -7.91 -9.12 13.89
N ARG A 194 -6.81 -9.11 14.62
CA ARG A 194 -5.53 -9.73 14.23
C ARG A 194 -5.48 -11.17 14.71
N PHE A 195 -4.58 -11.98 14.14
CA PHE A 195 -4.45 -13.42 14.39
C PHE A 195 -5.74 -14.19 14.13
N CYS A 196 -6.45 -13.75 13.08
CA CYS A 196 -7.73 -14.29 12.68
C CYS A 196 -7.74 -14.62 11.17
N PRO A 197 -7.04 -15.71 10.76
CA PRO A 197 -7.00 -16.11 9.36
C PRO A 197 -8.38 -16.59 8.88
N VAL A 198 -8.79 -16.14 7.70
CA VAL A 198 -9.94 -16.72 7.00
C VAL A 198 -9.50 -18.02 6.35
N THR A 199 -10.12 -19.13 6.72
CA THR A 199 -9.76 -20.48 6.25
C THR A 199 -10.74 -21.05 5.24
N ALA A 200 -11.99 -20.58 5.23
CA ALA A 200 -12.99 -20.97 4.24
C ALA A 200 -14.01 -19.84 4.04
N VAL A 201 -14.63 -19.83 2.87
CA VAL A 201 -15.66 -18.89 2.49
C VAL A 201 -16.80 -19.62 1.84
N LYS A 202 -18.03 -19.29 2.21
CA LYS A 202 -19.25 -19.81 1.59
C LYS A 202 -20.20 -18.63 1.31
N HIS A 203 -20.79 -18.59 0.14
CA HIS A 203 -21.88 -17.67 -0.17
C HIS A 203 -23.21 -18.40 0.09
N THR A 204 -24.06 -17.77 0.87
CA THR A 204 -25.47 -18.14 1.05
C THR A 204 -26.34 -17.22 0.22
N GLN A 205 -27.66 -17.36 0.24
CA GLN A 205 -28.55 -16.61 -0.67
C GLN A 205 -28.26 -15.10 -0.72
N ASP A 206 -27.96 -14.47 0.43
CA ASP A 206 -27.85 -13.02 0.53
C ASP A 206 -26.57 -12.54 1.25
N GLU A 207 -25.72 -13.44 1.76
CA GLU A 207 -24.56 -13.07 2.57
C GLU A 207 -23.36 -14.02 2.37
N TRP A 208 -22.18 -13.52 2.72
CA TRP A 208 -20.96 -14.27 2.79
C TRP A 208 -20.76 -14.81 4.22
N VAL A 209 -20.42 -16.07 4.35
CA VAL A 209 -20.03 -16.71 5.62
C VAL A 209 -18.54 -17.01 5.55
N LEU A 210 -17.76 -16.36 6.40
CA LEU A 210 -16.32 -16.55 6.50
C LEU A 210 -16.02 -17.39 7.75
N THR A 211 -15.27 -18.47 7.56
CA THR A 211 -14.82 -19.35 8.64
C THR A 211 -13.41 -18.99 9.06
N THR A 212 -13.19 -18.92 10.35
CA THR A 212 -11.88 -18.71 10.97
C THR A 212 -11.70 -19.72 12.11
N PRO A 213 -10.47 -19.94 12.63
CA PRO A 213 -10.27 -20.76 13.83
C PRO A 213 -11.01 -20.24 15.06
N ASN A 214 -11.41 -18.96 15.07
CA ASN A 214 -12.08 -18.30 16.19
C ASN A 214 -13.60 -18.21 16.03
N GLY A 215 -14.17 -18.93 15.07
CA GLY A 215 -15.59 -18.92 14.76
C GLY A 215 -15.91 -18.44 13.36
N THR A 216 -17.16 -18.08 13.14
CA THR A 216 -17.64 -17.59 11.83
C THR A 216 -18.15 -16.16 11.93
N ILE A 217 -17.98 -15.41 10.85
CA ILE A 217 -18.57 -14.10 10.67
C ILE A 217 -19.37 -14.06 9.36
N ARG A 218 -20.54 -13.42 9.39
CA ARG A 218 -21.39 -13.21 8.22
C ARG A 218 -21.27 -11.77 7.74
N ALA A 219 -21.25 -11.54 6.43
CA ALA A 219 -21.09 -10.22 5.84
C ALA A 219 -21.91 -10.04 4.57
N GLU A 220 -22.45 -8.83 4.35
CA GLU A 220 -23.04 -8.44 3.06
C GLU A 220 -21.97 -8.31 1.98
N TYR A 221 -20.85 -7.70 2.33
CA TYR A 221 -19.72 -7.43 1.43
C TYR A 221 -18.44 -7.95 2.00
N VAL A 222 -17.56 -8.43 1.12
CA VAL A 222 -16.20 -8.83 1.47
C VAL A 222 -15.22 -8.16 0.52
N VAL A 223 -14.18 -7.55 1.08
CA VAL A 223 -13.10 -6.94 0.33
C VAL A 223 -11.85 -7.81 0.44
N ASN A 224 -11.36 -8.28 -0.71
CA ASN A 224 -10.09 -8.98 -0.81
C ASN A 224 -8.94 -7.97 -0.87
N ALA A 225 -8.27 -7.76 0.25
CA ALA A 225 -7.06 -6.94 0.39
C ALA A 225 -5.85 -7.78 0.83
N ALA A 226 -5.81 -9.06 0.46
CA ALA A 226 -4.83 -10.06 0.92
C ALA A 226 -3.44 -9.91 0.27
N GLY A 227 -3.17 -8.83 -0.47
CA GLY A 227 -1.86 -8.54 -1.06
C GLY A 227 -1.39 -9.66 -1.98
N TYR A 228 -0.17 -10.18 -1.76
CA TYR A 228 0.39 -11.26 -2.59
C TYR A 228 -0.41 -12.58 -2.51
N ARG A 229 -1.32 -12.72 -1.55
CA ARG A 229 -2.24 -13.88 -1.43
C ARG A 229 -3.63 -13.60 -2.03
N ALA A 230 -3.83 -12.48 -2.71
CA ALA A 230 -5.13 -12.12 -3.26
C ALA A 230 -5.68 -13.16 -4.25
N ALA A 231 -4.81 -13.80 -5.05
CA ALA A 231 -5.20 -14.87 -5.95
C ALA A 231 -5.65 -16.13 -5.19
N GLU A 232 -4.95 -16.50 -4.11
CA GLU A 232 -5.31 -17.64 -3.25
C GLU A 232 -6.68 -17.40 -2.59
N LEU A 233 -6.86 -16.22 -2.01
CA LEU A 233 -8.13 -15.84 -1.39
C LEU A 233 -9.25 -15.76 -2.43
N GLY A 234 -8.99 -15.23 -3.63
CA GLY A 234 -9.96 -15.16 -4.72
C GLY A 234 -10.54 -16.53 -5.09
N ARG A 235 -9.71 -17.59 -5.10
CA ARG A 235 -10.17 -18.96 -5.37
C ARG A 235 -11.17 -19.46 -4.31
N MET A 236 -11.05 -19.03 -3.05
CA MET A 236 -12.04 -19.38 -2.01
C MET A 236 -13.41 -18.77 -2.32
N PHE A 237 -13.43 -17.66 -3.05
CA PHE A 237 -14.66 -17.00 -3.55
C PHE A 237 -15.12 -17.51 -4.92
N GLY A 238 -14.47 -18.53 -5.47
CA GLY A 238 -14.73 -19.02 -6.82
C GLY A 238 -14.37 -18.00 -7.92
N ARG A 239 -13.42 -17.10 -7.65
CA ARG A 239 -12.95 -16.06 -8.58
C ARG A 239 -11.48 -16.22 -8.86
N ASP A 240 -11.12 -16.07 -10.12
CA ASP A 240 -9.74 -15.97 -10.53
C ASP A 240 -9.29 -14.50 -10.47
N VAL A 241 -8.29 -14.23 -9.63
CA VAL A 241 -7.70 -12.90 -9.49
C VAL A 241 -6.34 -12.93 -10.16
N PRO A 242 -6.13 -12.21 -11.28
CA PRO A 242 -4.89 -12.23 -12.03
C PRO A 242 -3.78 -11.45 -11.30
N CYS A 243 -3.32 -11.98 -10.20
CA CYS A 243 -2.25 -11.41 -9.38
C CYS A 243 -1.09 -12.41 -9.33
N VAL A 244 0.07 -11.99 -9.86
CA VAL A 244 1.32 -12.75 -9.81
C VAL A 244 2.31 -11.96 -8.96
N SER A 245 2.85 -12.59 -7.93
CA SER A 245 3.83 -11.97 -7.05
C SER A 245 5.25 -12.27 -7.56
N LEU A 246 6.06 -11.21 -7.63
CA LEU A 246 7.48 -11.30 -7.95
C LEU A 246 8.29 -10.88 -6.72
N ALA A 247 9.37 -11.60 -6.46
CA ALA A 247 10.33 -11.19 -5.45
C ALA A 247 11.26 -10.12 -6.03
N HIS A 248 11.31 -8.97 -5.37
CA HIS A 248 12.27 -7.91 -5.67
C HIS A 248 13.38 -7.90 -4.63
N GLN A 249 14.59 -7.62 -5.10
CA GLN A 249 15.76 -7.43 -4.25
C GLN A 249 16.03 -5.93 -4.13
N TYR A 250 16.58 -5.53 -3.00
CA TYR A 250 17.05 -4.18 -2.77
C TYR A 250 18.37 -4.19 -1.99
N LEU A 251 19.11 -3.13 -2.12
CA LEU A 251 20.36 -2.89 -1.42
C LEU A 251 20.16 -1.71 -0.47
N ILE A 252 20.62 -1.85 0.75
CA ILE A 252 20.74 -0.74 1.70
C ILE A 252 22.21 -0.37 1.77
N THR A 253 22.52 0.87 1.43
CA THR A 253 23.88 1.42 1.54
C THR A 253 24.12 1.98 2.93
N GLU A 254 25.40 2.18 3.25
CA GLU A 254 25.76 3.09 4.34
C GLU A 254 25.38 4.54 3.94
N PRO A 255 25.24 5.46 4.93
CA PRO A 255 25.05 6.87 4.62
C PRO A 255 26.19 7.40 3.73
N ILE A 256 25.83 8.14 2.70
CA ILE A 256 26.74 8.71 1.71
C ILE A 256 26.98 10.19 2.05
#